data_fd44e287018e005bc680a5008886e212
#
_entry.id   fd44e287018e005bc680a5008886e212
#
_cell.length_a   1.000
_cell.length_b   1.000
_cell.length_c   1.000
_cell.angle_alpha   90.00
_cell.angle_beta   90.00
_cell.angle_gamma   90.00
#
_symmetry.space_group_name_H-M   'P 1'
#
loop_
_entity.id
_entity.type
_entity.pdbx_description
1 polymer ?
#
loop_
_entity_poly.entity_id
_entity_poly.type
_entity_poly.pdbx_seq_one_letter_code
_entity_poly.pdbx_strand_id
1 'polypeptide(L)'
;MSAVQGRQTAERYGIKVKQNMGKKVVTFGEIMLRLAPEGYYRFVQAESFGATYGGGEANVAVSLANFGFDACFVTKLPAHEIGQGAVNSLRRFGMDTSGIVRGGDRVGIYFLEKGASQRPSKVIYDRAGSSIAMASKDDFDWKAILEGAEWFHFTGITPALNDNVAGICLEACKAAKEAGIKISCDLNYRNKLWSKEKAGKVMGELCTYVDVCIANEEDAADVFGIRAE
;
A
#
# COMPACT_ATOMS: atom_id res chain seq x y z
N MET A 1 -19.34 -14.20 4.84
CA MET A 1 -20.55 -13.35 4.96
C MET A 1 -20.59 -12.43 3.75
N SER A 2 -21.69 -12.41 2.99
CA SER A 2 -21.84 -11.53 1.83
C SER A 2 -22.07 -10.07 2.28
N ALA A 3 -21.69 -9.12 1.44
CA ALA A 3 -21.93 -7.68 1.70
C ALA A 3 -23.42 -7.37 1.94
N VAL A 4 -24.32 -8.20 1.40
CA VAL A 4 -25.77 -8.12 1.61
C VAL A 4 -26.19 -8.47 3.04
N GLN A 5 -25.57 -9.49 3.66
CA GLN A 5 -25.84 -9.88 5.04
C GLN A 5 -25.34 -8.83 6.05
N GLY A 6 -24.21 -8.20 5.80
CA GLY A 6 -23.69 -7.11 6.63
C GLY A 6 -24.62 -5.86 6.62
N ARG A 7 -25.24 -5.55 5.47
CA ARG A 7 -26.22 -4.45 5.34
C ARG A 7 -27.49 -4.69 6.16
N GLN A 8 -28.09 -5.85 6.03
CA GLN A 8 -29.33 -6.18 6.77
C GLN A 8 -29.12 -6.12 8.29
N THR A 9 -27.92 -6.47 8.77
CA THR A 9 -27.58 -6.37 10.19
C THR A 9 -27.43 -4.91 10.64
N ALA A 10 -26.74 -4.07 9.86
CA ALA A 10 -26.55 -2.65 10.19
C ALA A 10 -27.88 -1.86 10.21
N GLU A 11 -28.76 -2.10 9.25
CA GLU A 11 -30.09 -1.48 9.18
C GLU A 11 -30.97 -1.87 10.38
N ARG A 12 -30.86 -3.11 10.86
CA ARG A 12 -31.60 -3.62 12.03
C ARG A 12 -31.22 -2.89 13.33
N TYR A 13 -30.03 -2.30 13.40
CA TYR A 13 -29.55 -1.53 14.55
C TYR A 13 -29.60 -0.02 14.33
N GLY A 14 -30.33 0.46 13.29
CA GLY A 14 -30.49 1.89 13.01
C GLY A 14 -29.20 2.59 12.56
N ILE A 15 -28.15 1.83 12.21
CA ILE A 15 -26.91 2.37 11.68
C ILE A 15 -27.14 2.73 10.23
N LYS A 16 -27.30 4.03 9.95
CA LYS A 16 -27.29 4.54 8.56
C LYS A 16 -25.90 4.34 7.97
N VAL A 17 -25.68 3.20 7.33
CA VAL A 17 -24.54 3.01 6.45
C VAL A 17 -24.78 3.94 5.25
N LYS A 18 -24.15 5.12 5.22
CA LYS A 18 -24.14 5.96 4.03
C LYS A 18 -23.67 5.07 2.88
N GLN A 19 -24.48 4.97 1.84
CA GLN A 19 -24.09 4.29 0.62
C GLN A 19 -22.93 5.09 -0.02
N ASN A 20 -21.69 4.68 0.28
CA ASN A 20 -20.51 5.16 -0.44
C ASN A 20 -20.27 4.35 -1.73
N MET A 21 -21.35 3.75 -2.27
CA MET A 21 -21.30 2.99 -3.51
C MET A 21 -20.98 3.93 -4.67
N GLY A 22 -19.83 3.76 -5.26
CA GLY A 22 -19.38 4.48 -6.45
C GLY A 22 -18.25 5.48 -6.25
N LYS A 23 -17.74 5.69 -5.02
CA LYS A 23 -16.58 6.56 -4.83
C LYS A 23 -15.30 5.79 -5.12
N LYS A 24 -14.64 6.16 -6.22
CA LYS A 24 -13.36 5.56 -6.60
C LYS A 24 -12.25 6.09 -5.72
N VAL A 25 -11.51 5.16 -5.10
CA VAL A 25 -10.30 5.46 -4.33
C VAL A 25 -9.11 4.74 -4.97
N VAL A 26 -8.09 5.49 -5.31
CA VAL A 26 -6.85 4.97 -5.89
C VAL A 26 -5.78 4.91 -4.82
N THR A 27 -5.12 3.77 -4.68
CA THR A 27 -3.95 3.62 -3.80
C THR A 27 -2.72 3.20 -4.62
N PHE A 28 -1.54 3.73 -4.29
CA PHE A 28 -0.30 3.46 -5.02
C PHE A 28 0.79 2.97 -4.07
N GLY A 29 1.34 1.79 -4.34
CA GLY A 29 2.40 1.24 -3.51
C GLY A 29 2.91 -0.13 -3.94
N GLU A 30 3.64 -0.78 -3.05
CA GLU A 30 4.17 -2.12 -3.27
C GLU A 30 3.31 -3.19 -2.62
N ILE A 31 3.01 -4.24 -3.37
CA ILE A 31 2.51 -5.52 -2.84
C ILE A 31 3.62 -6.55 -2.93
N MET A 32 3.91 -7.21 -1.82
CA MET A 32 4.98 -8.21 -1.71
C MET A 32 4.43 -9.60 -1.47
N LEU A 33 5.18 -10.60 -1.90
CA LEU A 33 4.99 -11.99 -1.49
C LEU A 33 5.50 -12.16 -0.05
N ARG A 34 4.60 -12.51 0.87
CA ARG A 34 4.96 -12.86 2.25
C ARG A 34 5.13 -14.37 2.38
N LEU A 35 6.30 -14.79 2.84
CA LEU A 35 6.62 -16.17 3.16
C LEU A 35 6.76 -16.33 4.68
N ALA A 36 5.96 -17.20 5.28
CA ALA A 36 5.97 -17.43 6.72
C ALA A 36 6.04 -18.91 7.05
N PRO A 37 6.90 -19.35 7.99
CA PRO A 37 6.87 -20.70 8.50
C PRO A 37 5.50 -21.03 9.09
N GLU A 38 5.15 -22.30 9.10
CA GLU A 38 3.94 -22.78 9.76
C GLU A 38 4.02 -22.54 11.28
N GLY A 39 2.87 -22.22 11.89
CA GLY A 39 2.75 -22.01 13.33
C GLY A 39 3.74 -20.95 13.84
N TYR A 40 4.59 -21.36 14.78
CA TYR A 40 5.61 -20.52 15.43
C TYR A 40 7.03 -21.03 15.19
N TYR A 41 7.26 -21.84 14.15
CA TYR A 41 8.60 -22.27 13.79
C TYR A 41 9.50 -21.09 13.47
N ARG A 42 10.78 -21.25 13.82
CA ARG A 42 11.82 -20.29 13.41
C ARG A 42 12.20 -20.54 11.95
N PHE A 43 12.73 -19.54 11.29
CA PHE A 43 13.22 -19.68 9.91
C PHE A 43 14.17 -20.88 9.74
N VAL A 44 15.08 -21.08 10.71
CA VAL A 44 16.07 -22.17 10.68
C VAL A 44 15.48 -23.57 10.96
N GLN A 45 14.21 -23.64 11.33
CA GLN A 45 13.49 -24.90 11.61
C GLN A 45 12.47 -25.22 10.51
N ALA A 46 12.20 -24.26 9.61
CA ALA A 46 11.13 -24.37 8.63
C ALA A 46 11.61 -25.17 7.41
N GLU A 47 10.88 -26.21 7.08
CA GLU A 47 11.05 -26.99 5.84
C GLU A 47 10.10 -26.50 4.73
N SER A 48 9.08 -25.69 5.10
CA SER A 48 8.10 -25.10 4.18
C SER A 48 7.67 -23.73 4.63
N PHE A 49 7.15 -22.95 3.68
CA PHE A 49 6.62 -21.60 3.94
C PHE A 49 5.24 -21.45 3.31
N GLY A 50 4.28 -20.99 4.10
CA GLY A 50 3.01 -20.51 3.60
C GLY A 50 3.19 -19.18 2.85
N ALA A 51 2.60 -19.09 1.66
CA ALA A 51 2.67 -17.93 0.78
C ALA A 51 1.39 -17.08 0.85
N THR A 52 1.52 -15.79 1.08
CA THR A 52 0.43 -14.81 1.01
C THR A 52 0.95 -13.51 0.40
N TYR A 53 0.05 -12.61 0.02
CA TYR A 53 0.46 -11.30 -0.50
C TYR A 53 -0.02 -10.20 0.45
N GLY A 54 0.76 -9.11 0.55
CA GLY A 54 0.41 -7.96 1.36
C GLY A 54 1.31 -6.75 1.10
N GLY A 55 0.78 -5.59 1.40
CA GLY A 55 1.45 -4.31 1.29
C GLY A 55 0.61 -3.25 1.95
N GLY A 56 1.18 -2.15 2.43
CA GLY A 56 0.47 -1.09 3.14
C GLY A 56 -0.74 -0.61 2.37
N GLU A 57 -0.51 -0.07 1.21
CA GLU A 57 -1.52 0.53 0.33
C GLU A 57 -2.46 -0.52 -0.28
N ALA A 58 -1.95 -1.73 -0.56
CA ALA A 58 -2.77 -2.86 -1.00
C ALA A 58 -3.76 -3.29 0.09
N ASN A 59 -3.33 -3.31 1.36
CA ASN A 59 -4.20 -3.63 2.50
C ASN A 59 -5.27 -2.55 2.71
N VAL A 60 -4.92 -1.27 2.55
CA VAL A 60 -5.87 -0.15 2.58
C VAL A 60 -6.92 -0.32 1.49
N ALA A 61 -6.50 -0.59 0.26
CA ALA A 61 -7.42 -0.81 -0.85
C ALA A 61 -8.37 -2.00 -0.62
N VAL A 62 -7.84 -3.14 -0.11
CA VAL A 62 -8.68 -4.30 0.26
C VAL A 62 -9.71 -3.93 1.34
N SER A 63 -9.29 -3.18 2.36
CA SER A 63 -10.21 -2.71 3.40
C SER A 63 -11.32 -1.82 2.83
N LEU A 64 -10.96 -0.88 1.95
CA LEU A 64 -11.93 0.00 1.29
C LEU A 64 -12.90 -0.80 0.41
N ALA A 65 -12.43 -1.77 -0.36
CA ALA A 65 -13.30 -2.65 -1.14
C ALA A 65 -14.29 -3.42 -0.25
N ASN A 66 -13.84 -3.94 0.91
CA ASN A 66 -14.72 -4.58 1.88
C ASN A 66 -15.76 -3.62 2.50
N PHE A 67 -15.46 -2.32 2.58
CA PHE A 67 -16.40 -1.28 3.00
C PHE A 67 -17.33 -0.79 1.87
N GLY A 68 -17.17 -1.33 0.66
CA GLY A 68 -18.05 -1.04 -0.48
C GLY A 68 -17.62 0.18 -1.31
N PHE A 69 -16.38 0.62 -1.18
CA PHE A 69 -15.78 1.61 -2.08
C PHE A 69 -15.32 0.93 -3.39
N ASP A 70 -15.26 1.70 -4.46
CA ASP A 70 -14.59 1.31 -5.70
C ASP A 70 -13.08 1.53 -5.52
N ALA A 71 -12.37 0.48 -5.07
CA ALA A 71 -10.95 0.56 -4.74
C ALA A 71 -10.08 0.07 -5.90
N CYS A 72 -9.21 0.93 -6.39
CA CYS A 72 -8.20 0.64 -7.40
C CYS A 72 -6.81 0.64 -6.77
N PHE A 73 -6.04 -0.44 -6.97
CA PHE A 73 -4.65 -0.50 -6.52
C PHE A 73 -3.70 -0.40 -7.70
N VAL A 74 -2.76 0.54 -7.59
CA VAL A 74 -1.76 0.85 -8.62
C VAL A 74 -0.39 0.37 -8.16
N THR A 75 0.29 -0.36 -9.01
CA THR A 75 1.65 -0.88 -8.79
C THR A 75 2.23 -1.41 -10.10
N LYS A 76 3.49 -1.88 -10.06
CA LYS A 76 4.09 -2.65 -11.15
C LYS A 76 4.45 -4.05 -10.67
N LEU A 77 4.01 -5.08 -11.40
CA LEU A 77 4.22 -6.49 -11.09
C LEU A 77 4.76 -7.25 -12.32
N PRO A 78 5.60 -8.27 -12.12
CA PRO A 78 6.11 -9.07 -13.23
C PRO A 78 4.97 -9.81 -13.95
N ALA A 79 5.20 -10.14 -15.20
CA ALA A 79 4.18 -10.78 -16.04
C ALA A 79 3.96 -12.27 -15.71
N HIS A 80 4.95 -12.92 -15.06
CA HIS A 80 4.89 -14.35 -14.73
C HIS A 80 3.86 -14.67 -13.60
N GLU A 81 3.70 -15.96 -13.29
CA GLU A 81 2.64 -16.51 -12.43
C GLU A 81 2.68 -15.99 -10.99
N ILE A 82 3.86 -15.70 -10.43
CA ILE A 82 3.97 -15.14 -9.07
C ILE A 82 3.38 -13.72 -9.03
N GLY A 83 3.63 -12.90 -10.08
CA GLY A 83 2.99 -11.60 -10.23
C GLY A 83 1.47 -11.73 -10.47
N GLN A 84 1.05 -12.73 -11.24
CA GLN A 84 -0.37 -13.03 -11.44
C GLN A 84 -1.04 -13.48 -10.13
N GLY A 85 -0.35 -14.23 -9.28
CA GLY A 85 -0.83 -14.59 -7.94
C GLY A 85 -1.14 -13.37 -7.07
N ALA A 86 -0.29 -12.33 -7.13
CA ALA A 86 -0.54 -11.06 -6.45
C ALA A 86 -1.82 -10.39 -6.98
N VAL A 87 -1.99 -10.29 -8.30
CA VAL A 87 -3.22 -9.75 -8.92
C VAL A 87 -4.46 -10.53 -8.47
N ASN A 88 -4.40 -11.85 -8.51
CA ASN A 88 -5.52 -12.72 -8.11
C ASN A 88 -5.85 -12.56 -6.62
N SER A 89 -4.84 -12.32 -5.77
CA SER A 89 -5.04 -12.07 -4.34
C SER A 89 -5.86 -10.81 -4.05
N LEU A 90 -5.78 -9.81 -4.93
CA LEU A 90 -6.56 -8.57 -4.84
C LEU A 90 -7.95 -8.75 -5.45
N ARG A 91 -8.05 -9.37 -6.63
CA ARG A 91 -9.32 -9.60 -7.33
C ARG A 91 -10.35 -10.37 -6.53
N ARG A 92 -9.92 -11.31 -5.66
CA ARG A 92 -10.85 -12.06 -4.79
C ARG A 92 -11.62 -11.15 -3.81
N PHE A 93 -11.15 -9.94 -3.57
CA PHE A 93 -11.84 -8.92 -2.76
C PHE A 93 -12.64 -7.93 -3.59
N GLY A 94 -12.80 -8.16 -4.91
CA GLY A 94 -13.54 -7.30 -5.82
C GLY A 94 -12.84 -5.99 -6.17
N MET A 95 -11.52 -5.94 -6.01
CA MET A 95 -10.74 -4.75 -6.33
C MET A 95 -10.53 -4.58 -7.82
N ASP A 96 -10.53 -3.31 -8.26
CA ASP A 96 -10.02 -2.95 -9.56
C ASP A 96 -8.49 -3.09 -9.61
N THR A 97 -8.02 -3.88 -10.56
CA THR A 97 -6.61 -4.15 -10.82
C THR A 97 -6.15 -3.62 -12.18
N SER A 98 -6.94 -2.77 -12.83
CA SER A 98 -6.60 -2.20 -14.14
C SER A 98 -5.40 -1.25 -14.07
N GLY A 99 -5.17 -0.62 -12.92
CA GLY A 99 -4.00 0.22 -12.64
C GLY A 99 -2.69 -0.56 -12.40
N ILE A 100 -2.71 -1.91 -12.45
CA ILE A 100 -1.50 -2.72 -12.26
C ILE A 100 -0.75 -2.88 -13.58
N VAL A 101 0.41 -2.24 -13.67
CA VAL A 101 1.33 -2.39 -14.81
C VAL A 101 2.03 -3.74 -14.74
N ARG A 102 2.17 -4.41 -15.90
CA ARG A 102 2.84 -5.72 -15.98
C ARG A 102 4.20 -5.57 -16.66
N GLY A 103 5.25 -5.98 -15.94
CA GLY A 103 6.63 -5.92 -16.41
C GLY A 103 7.63 -6.00 -15.26
N GLY A 104 8.92 -6.05 -15.59
CA GLY A 104 9.99 -6.31 -14.62
C GLY A 104 10.11 -7.80 -14.28
N ASP A 105 11.07 -8.14 -13.42
CA ASP A 105 11.53 -9.52 -13.26
C ASP A 105 11.01 -10.19 -11.98
N ARG A 106 10.67 -9.44 -10.94
CA ARG A 106 10.32 -10.04 -9.65
C ARG A 106 9.32 -9.26 -8.82
N VAL A 107 8.58 -9.99 -7.98
CA VAL A 107 7.82 -9.45 -6.85
C VAL A 107 8.77 -9.28 -5.67
N GLY A 108 8.68 -8.20 -4.93
CA GLY A 108 9.36 -8.06 -3.65
C GLY A 108 8.91 -9.16 -2.67
N ILE A 109 9.83 -9.68 -1.87
CA ILE A 109 9.54 -10.74 -0.90
C ILE A 109 9.84 -10.22 0.51
N TYR A 110 9.04 -10.65 1.49
CA TYR A 110 9.47 -10.60 2.86
C TYR A 110 9.15 -11.91 3.58
N PHE A 111 10.05 -12.29 4.46
CA PHE A 111 9.92 -13.45 5.31
C PHE A 111 9.45 -13.00 6.69
N LEU A 112 8.41 -13.64 7.23
CA LEU A 112 7.85 -13.33 8.54
C LEU A 112 7.94 -14.55 9.46
N GLU A 113 8.80 -14.49 10.46
CA GLU A 113 8.81 -15.40 11.60
C GLU A 113 7.89 -14.84 12.68
N LYS A 114 6.81 -15.55 12.99
CA LYS A 114 5.87 -15.11 14.03
C LYS A 114 6.51 -15.18 15.41
N GLY A 115 6.27 -14.16 16.20
CA GLY A 115 6.65 -14.15 17.62
C GLY A 115 5.85 -15.17 18.42
N ALA A 116 6.41 -15.59 19.57
CA ALA A 116 5.73 -16.46 20.52
C ALA A 116 6.11 -16.03 21.95
N SER A 117 5.13 -15.70 22.78
CA SER A 117 5.34 -15.18 24.14
C SER A 117 6.30 -13.99 24.13
N GLN A 118 7.43 -14.10 24.81
CA GLN A 118 8.45 -13.04 24.90
C GLN A 118 9.35 -12.91 23.66
N ARG A 119 9.26 -13.85 22.72
CA ARG A 119 10.03 -13.78 21.48
C ARG A 119 9.33 -12.86 20.49
N PRO A 120 9.93 -11.74 20.09
CA PRO A 120 9.33 -10.85 19.08
C PRO A 120 9.27 -11.53 17.71
N SER A 121 8.37 -11.04 16.86
CA SER A 121 8.36 -11.39 15.43
C SER A 121 9.63 -10.89 14.74
N LYS A 122 10.09 -11.63 13.75
CA LYS A 122 11.24 -11.26 12.92
C LYS A 122 10.83 -11.14 11.46
N VAL A 123 11.26 -10.04 10.84
CA VAL A 123 11.01 -9.80 9.41
C VAL A 123 12.34 -9.64 8.68
N ILE A 124 12.48 -10.36 7.57
CA ILE A 124 13.60 -10.23 6.63
C ILE A 124 13.01 -9.80 5.29
N TYR A 125 13.52 -8.69 4.74
CA TYR A 125 13.10 -8.18 3.44
C TYR A 125 14.07 -8.58 2.35
N ASP A 126 13.53 -9.03 1.23
CA ASP A 126 14.21 -9.26 -0.05
C ASP A 126 13.38 -8.57 -1.15
N ARG A 127 13.50 -7.24 -1.23
CA ARG A 127 12.68 -6.40 -2.11
C ARG A 127 13.49 -5.57 -3.11
N ALA A 128 14.80 -5.59 -3.05
CA ALA A 128 15.64 -4.87 -4.00
C ALA A 128 15.37 -5.35 -5.42
N GLY A 129 15.27 -4.43 -6.38
CA GLY A 129 14.99 -4.75 -7.77
C GLY A 129 13.58 -5.34 -8.03
N SER A 130 12.63 -5.19 -7.09
CA SER A 130 11.24 -5.55 -7.36
C SER A 130 10.69 -4.72 -8.54
N SER A 131 9.69 -5.25 -9.25
CA SER A 131 9.15 -4.59 -10.44
C SER A 131 8.71 -3.15 -10.18
N ILE A 132 8.11 -2.87 -9.02
CA ILE A 132 7.77 -1.49 -8.64
C ILE A 132 8.98 -0.63 -8.33
N ALA A 133 10.03 -1.17 -7.71
CA ALA A 133 11.27 -0.45 -7.46
C ALA A 133 12.02 -0.09 -8.76
N MET A 134 11.81 -0.87 -9.82
CA MET A 134 12.36 -0.66 -11.17
C MET A 134 11.38 0.02 -12.13
N ALA A 135 10.25 0.54 -11.63
CA ALA A 135 9.27 1.22 -12.45
C ALA A 135 9.84 2.55 -12.99
N SER A 136 9.39 2.94 -14.18
CA SER A 136 9.64 4.27 -14.74
C SER A 136 8.41 5.15 -14.64
N LYS A 137 8.60 6.46 -14.81
CA LYS A 137 7.47 7.41 -14.84
C LYS A 137 6.51 7.11 -15.99
N ASP A 138 7.03 6.66 -17.12
CA ASP A 138 6.25 6.32 -18.31
C ASP A 138 5.39 5.05 -18.15
N ASP A 139 5.60 4.27 -17.07
CA ASP A 139 4.77 3.12 -16.77
C ASP A 139 3.34 3.50 -16.33
N PHE A 140 3.12 4.75 -15.87
CA PHE A 140 1.87 5.18 -15.27
C PHE A 140 1.25 6.38 -15.97
N ASP A 141 0.13 6.18 -16.65
CA ASP A 141 -0.73 7.29 -17.11
C ASP A 141 -1.61 7.76 -15.93
N TRP A 142 -1.08 8.66 -15.11
CA TRP A 142 -1.79 9.17 -13.94
C TRP A 142 -3.10 9.85 -14.27
N LYS A 143 -3.23 10.47 -15.45
CA LYS A 143 -4.48 11.08 -15.88
C LYS A 143 -5.57 10.04 -16.09
N ALA A 144 -5.26 8.94 -16.79
CA ALA A 144 -6.20 7.85 -17.01
C ALA A 144 -6.47 7.05 -15.70
N ILE A 145 -5.43 6.80 -14.89
CA ILE A 145 -5.55 6.06 -13.61
C ILE A 145 -6.48 6.80 -12.64
N LEU A 146 -6.35 8.12 -12.56
CA LEU A 146 -7.08 8.96 -11.62
C LEU A 146 -8.46 9.41 -12.14
N GLU A 147 -8.82 9.07 -13.37
CA GLU A 147 -10.12 9.43 -13.93
C GLU A 147 -11.27 8.89 -13.06
N GLY A 148 -12.16 9.79 -12.65
CA GLY A 148 -13.29 9.48 -11.78
C GLY A 148 -12.94 9.20 -10.31
N ALA A 149 -11.67 9.32 -9.91
CA ALA A 149 -11.28 9.14 -8.52
C ALA A 149 -11.68 10.35 -7.66
N GLU A 150 -12.11 10.09 -6.43
CA GLU A 150 -12.35 11.13 -5.42
C GLU A 150 -11.20 11.21 -4.39
N TRP A 151 -10.40 10.14 -4.30
CA TRP A 151 -9.32 10.03 -3.32
C TRP A 151 -8.11 9.29 -3.88
N PHE A 152 -6.92 9.80 -3.56
CA PHE A 152 -5.63 9.15 -3.80
C PHE A 152 -4.92 8.91 -2.47
N HIS A 153 -4.35 7.72 -2.28
CA HIS A 153 -3.65 7.35 -1.05
C HIS A 153 -2.30 6.68 -1.34
N PHE A 154 -1.28 7.07 -0.59
CA PHE A 154 0.03 6.42 -0.57
C PHE A 154 0.61 6.41 0.84
N THR A 155 1.70 5.67 1.05
CA THR A 155 2.47 5.74 2.32
C THR A 155 3.90 6.17 2.05
N GLY A 156 4.60 6.63 3.07
CA GLY A 156 6.02 6.99 2.98
C GLY A 156 6.95 5.81 2.65
N ILE A 157 6.45 4.56 2.70
CA ILE A 157 7.23 3.40 2.26
C ILE A 157 7.48 3.45 0.74
N THR A 158 6.49 3.85 -0.03
CA THR A 158 6.56 3.83 -1.50
C THR A 158 7.64 4.78 -2.03
N PRO A 159 7.69 6.09 -1.68
CA PRO A 159 8.79 6.96 -2.10
C PRO A 159 10.14 6.57 -1.48
N ALA A 160 10.15 5.83 -0.37
CA ALA A 160 11.37 5.34 0.26
C ALA A 160 12.08 4.21 -0.51
N LEU A 161 11.42 3.59 -1.49
CA LEU A 161 12.03 2.52 -2.29
C LEU A 161 13.27 3.00 -3.03
N ASN A 162 13.20 4.15 -3.68
CA ASN A 162 14.32 4.86 -4.29
C ASN A 162 13.87 6.23 -4.84
N ASP A 163 14.82 7.02 -5.35
CA ASP A 163 14.56 8.38 -5.85
C ASP A 163 13.63 8.41 -7.08
N ASN A 164 13.70 7.38 -7.92
CA ASN A 164 12.83 7.28 -9.09
C ASN A 164 11.37 7.07 -8.67
N VAL A 165 11.11 6.14 -7.74
CA VAL A 165 9.75 5.90 -7.21
C VAL A 165 9.24 7.11 -6.42
N ALA A 166 10.11 7.83 -5.71
CA ALA A 166 9.76 9.11 -5.09
C ALA A 166 9.28 10.13 -6.14
N GLY A 167 9.97 10.20 -7.28
CA GLY A 167 9.55 11.03 -8.42
C GLY A 167 8.21 10.61 -9.02
N ILE A 168 7.93 9.31 -9.11
CA ILE A 168 6.62 8.77 -9.55
C ILE A 168 5.52 9.18 -8.56
N CYS A 169 5.76 9.06 -7.24
CA CYS A 169 4.82 9.54 -6.22
C CYS A 169 4.51 11.03 -6.37
N LEU A 170 5.53 11.85 -6.64
CA LEU A 170 5.36 13.30 -6.83
C LEU A 170 4.49 13.61 -8.05
N GLU A 171 4.68 12.91 -9.16
CA GLU A 171 3.84 13.06 -10.35
C GLU A 171 2.39 12.64 -10.07
N ALA A 172 2.18 11.54 -9.36
CA ALA A 172 0.85 11.12 -8.92
C ALA A 172 0.15 12.18 -8.07
N CYS A 173 0.87 12.75 -7.09
CA CYS A 173 0.34 13.82 -6.23
C CYS A 173 -0.02 15.07 -7.02
N LYS A 174 0.84 15.50 -7.97
CA LYS A 174 0.56 16.65 -8.85
C LYS A 174 -0.68 16.42 -9.69
N ALA A 175 -0.75 15.26 -10.37
CA ALA A 175 -1.90 14.92 -11.21
C ALA A 175 -3.21 14.84 -10.40
N ALA A 176 -3.18 14.26 -9.19
CA ALA A 176 -4.33 14.20 -8.30
C ALA A 176 -4.77 15.59 -7.85
N LYS A 177 -3.82 16.47 -7.51
CA LYS A 177 -4.12 17.86 -7.11
C LYS A 177 -4.72 18.68 -8.25
N GLU A 178 -4.17 18.55 -9.46
CA GLU A 178 -4.68 19.21 -10.68
C GLU A 178 -6.11 18.75 -11.01
N ALA A 179 -6.42 17.46 -10.76
CA ALA A 179 -7.76 16.89 -10.94
C ALA A 179 -8.73 17.21 -9.78
N GLY A 180 -8.30 17.93 -8.74
CA GLY A 180 -9.13 18.25 -7.56
C GLY A 180 -9.41 17.05 -6.65
N ILE A 181 -8.61 16.00 -6.74
CA ILE A 181 -8.74 14.76 -5.98
C ILE A 181 -8.12 14.95 -4.59
N LYS A 182 -8.77 14.45 -3.54
CA LYS A 182 -8.24 14.47 -2.18
C LYS A 182 -7.09 13.49 -2.03
N ILE A 183 -6.03 13.92 -1.34
CA ILE A 183 -4.81 13.14 -1.15
C ILE A 183 -4.60 12.83 0.33
N SER A 184 -4.40 11.56 0.66
CA SER A 184 -3.94 11.15 1.98
C SER A 184 -2.61 10.41 1.93
N CYS A 185 -1.82 10.60 2.97
CA CYS A 185 -0.55 9.90 3.16
C CYS A 185 -0.45 9.37 4.59
N ASP A 186 0.06 8.14 4.76
CA ASP A 186 0.57 7.64 6.03
C ASP A 186 2.10 7.75 6.00
N LEU A 187 2.71 8.49 6.95
CA LEU A 187 4.17 8.68 6.99
C LEU A 187 4.92 7.37 7.05
N ASN A 188 4.44 6.43 7.85
CA ASN A 188 4.90 5.04 7.90
C ASN A 188 6.43 4.91 7.74
N TYR A 189 7.18 5.71 8.49
CA TYR A 189 8.64 5.84 8.38
C TYR A 189 9.33 4.49 8.62
N ARG A 190 10.33 4.20 7.82
CA ARG A 190 11.13 2.98 7.93
C ARG A 190 12.61 3.29 7.83
N ASN A 191 13.30 3.30 8.97
CA ASN A 191 14.74 3.59 9.10
C ASN A 191 15.64 2.65 8.28
N LYS A 192 15.14 1.47 7.89
CA LYS A 192 15.85 0.52 7.01
C LYS A 192 15.82 0.91 5.53
N LEU A 193 14.96 1.83 5.13
CA LEU A 193 14.80 2.26 3.73
C LEU A 193 15.53 3.57 3.45
N TRP A 194 15.47 4.52 4.38
CA TRP A 194 16.07 5.85 4.23
C TRP A 194 16.41 6.51 5.56
N SER A 195 17.28 7.53 5.53
CA SER A 195 17.59 8.34 6.71
C SER A 195 16.45 9.31 7.03
N LYS A 196 16.43 9.84 8.27
CA LYS A 196 15.45 10.85 8.71
C LYS A 196 15.53 12.12 7.86
N GLU A 197 16.75 12.55 7.51
CA GLU A 197 17.00 13.75 6.69
C GLU A 197 16.39 13.56 5.28
N LYS A 198 16.63 12.40 4.66
CA LYS A 198 16.07 12.09 3.34
C LYS A 198 14.56 11.98 3.41
N ALA A 199 14.03 11.30 4.43
CA ALA A 199 12.59 11.19 4.66
C ALA A 199 11.95 12.57 4.84
N GLY A 200 12.52 13.43 5.69
CA GLY A 200 12.05 14.79 5.91
C GLY A 200 12.02 15.63 4.64
N LYS A 201 13.07 15.53 3.80
CA LYS A 201 13.14 16.26 2.53
C LYS A 201 12.05 15.79 1.55
N VAL A 202 11.98 14.49 1.28
CA VAL A 202 11.06 13.92 0.28
C VAL A 202 9.61 14.02 0.74
N MET A 203 9.33 13.64 1.99
CA MET A 203 7.97 13.73 2.52
C MET A 203 7.53 15.17 2.72
N GLY A 204 8.45 16.09 3.05
CA GLY A 204 8.18 17.54 3.11
C GLY A 204 7.66 18.07 1.78
N GLU A 205 8.27 17.67 0.66
CA GLU A 205 7.79 18.03 -0.68
C GLU A 205 6.43 17.38 -0.99
N LEU A 206 6.29 16.07 -0.79
CA LEU A 206 5.05 15.35 -1.07
C LEU A 206 3.87 15.86 -0.23
N CYS A 207 4.09 16.16 1.05
CA CYS A 207 3.06 16.63 1.96
C CYS A 207 2.51 18.01 1.60
N THR A 208 3.18 18.81 0.75
CA THR A 208 2.60 20.06 0.22
C THR A 208 1.36 19.83 -0.65
N TYR A 209 1.17 18.62 -1.18
CA TYR A 209 0.01 18.19 -1.96
C TYR A 209 -1.05 17.48 -1.13
N VAL A 210 -0.70 17.01 0.08
CA VAL A 210 -1.53 16.11 0.90
C VAL A 210 -2.59 16.90 1.68
N ASP A 211 -3.84 16.44 1.64
CA ASP A 211 -4.95 17.00 2.41
C ASP A 211 -5.05 16.35 3.81
N VAL A 212 -4.68 15.06 3.95
CA VAL A 212 -4.72 14.32 5.21
C VAL A 212 -3.44 13.52 5.40
N CYS A 213 -2.66 13.89 6.42
CA CYS A 213 -1.46 13.14 6.82
C CYS A 213 -1.75 12.31 8.07
N ILE A 214 -1.47 11.02 8.00
CA ILE A 214 -1.58 10.06 9.11
C ILE A 214 -0.17 9.77 9.59
N ALA A 215 0.04 9.85 10.89
CA ALA A 215 1.32 9.54 11.51
C ALA A 215 1.12 9.12 12.96
N ASN A 216 2.01 8.27 13.48
CA ASN A 216 2.20 8.14 14.90
C ASN A 216 3.19 9.23 15.41
N GLU A 217 3.32 9.35 16.73
CA GLU A 217 4.19 10.36 17.34
C GLU A 217 5.67 10.19 16.95
N GLU A 218 6.13 8.94 16.86
CA GLU A 218 7.52 8.62 16.49
C GLU A 218 7.81 9.00 15.02
N ASP A 219 6.92 8.64 14.11
CA ASP A 219 7.06 9.00 12.70
C ASP A 219 7.03 10.53 12.50
N ALA A 220 6.14 11.25 13.21
CA ALA A 220 6.08 12.71 13.14
C ALA A 220 7.36 13.37 13.68
N ALA A 221 7.92 12.84 14.76
CA ALA A 221 9.18 13.32 15.32
C ALA A 221 10.37 13.00 14.41
N ASP A 222 10.41 11.80 13.84
CA ASP A 222 11.52 11.33 13.03
C ASP A 222 11.58 11.98 11.64
N VAL A 223 10.42 12.25 11.03
CA VAL A 223 10.33 12.81 9.67
C VAL A 223 10.32 14.34 9.70
N PHE A 224 9.58 14.96 10.62
CA PHE A 224 9.35 16.40 10.63
C PHE A 224 9.85 17.12 11.89
N GLY A 225 10.39 16.40 12.87
CA GLY A 225 10.82 16.98 14.14
C GLY A 225 9.67 17.47 15.02
N ILE A 226 8.42 17.07 14.71
CA ILE A 226 7.23 17.48 15.45
C ILE A 226 7.09 16.57 16.66
N ARG A 227 7.07 17.17 17.86
CA ARG A 227 6.85 16.45 19.12
C ARG A 227 5.67 17.07 19.87
N ALA A 228 4.87 16.22 20.53
CA ALA A 228 3.90 16.69 21.51
C ALA A 228 4.66 17.30 22.71
N GLU A 229 4.14 18.40 23.26
CA GLU A 229 4.64 19.04 24.49
C GLU A 229 4.28 18.17 25.70
#